data_56850c7d3ea4c20a4567e4738aef0ade
#
_entry.id   56850c7d3ea4c20a4567e4738aef0ade
#
_cell.length_a   1.000
_cell.length_b   1.000
_cell.length_c   1.000
_cell.angle_alpha   90.00
_cell.angle_beta   90.00
_cell.angle_gamma   90.00
#
_symmetry.space_group_name_H-M   'P 1'
#
loop_
_entity.id
_entity.type
_entity.pdbx_description
1 polymer ?
#
loop_
_entity_poly.entity_id
_entity_poly.type
_entity_poly.pdbx_seq_one_letter_code
_entity_poly.pdbx_strand_id
1 'polypeptide(L)'
;MLKVLLVDDEPFIIQGLKVLIDWEQEGYMIAGTASNGKEAYDFLKKESVDLIIADIQMPVMTGLDLQEAIRKENLSNAYFVILSGYADFEYA
;
A
#
# COMPACT_ATOMS: atom_id res chain seq x y z
N MET A 1 1.55 -10.35 14.92
CA MET A 1 0.68 -9.51 14.12
C MET A 1 1.12 -9.48 12.68
N LEU A 2 0.16 -9.43 11.77
CA LEU A 2 0.45 -9.28 10.36
C LEU A 2 0.88 -7.83 10.08
N LYS A 3 1.82 -7.68 9.17
CA LYS A 3 2.39 -6.36 8.86
C LYS A 3 1.77 -5.76 7.63
N VAL A 4 1.47 -4.47 7.70
CA VAL A 4 0.82 -3.71 6.62
C VAL A 4 1.73 -2.59 6.15
N LEU A 5 1.85 -2.42 4.84
CA LEU A 5 2.49 -1.27 4.23
C LEU A 5 1.42 -0.41 3.57
N LEU A 6 1.34 0.85 3.93
CA LEU A 6 0.42 1.81 3.34
C LEU A 6 1.16 2.67 2.33
N VAL A 7 0.65 2.75 1.11
CA VAL A 7 1.30 3.48 0.02
C VAL A 7 0.31 4.47 -0.59
N ASP A 8 0.58 5.76 -0.44
CA ASP A 8 -0.27 6.80 -1.00
C ASP A 8 0.52 8.10 -1.00
N ASP A 9 0.39 8.87 -2.08
CA ASP A 9 1.09 10.16 -2.17
C ASP A 9 0.37 11.27 -1.40
N GLU A 10 -0.83 11.00 -0.89
CA GLU A 10 -1.61 11.95 -0.11
C GLU A 10 -1.45 11.67 1.38
N PRO A 11 -0.76 12.54 2.14
CA PRO A 11 -0.57 12.30 3.58
C PRO A 11 -1.88 12.18 4.35
N PHE A 12 -2.93 12.89 3.91
CA PHE A 12 -4.23 12.81 4.55
C PHE A 12 -4.84 11.42 4.44
N ILE A 13 -4.64 10.75 3.31
CA ILE A 13 -5.17 9.40 3.13
C ILE A 13 -4.46 8.44 4.07
N ILE A 14 -3.14 8.55 4.15
CA ILE A 14 -2.35 7.72 5.08
C ILE A 14 -2.81 7.93 6.52
N GLN A 15 -2.95 9.19 6.94
CA GLN A 15 -3.41 9.48 8.29
C GLN A 15 -4.84 8.98 8.53
N GLY A 16 -5.70 9.14 7.55
CA GLY A 16 -7.07 8.65 7.64
C GLY A 16 -7.12 7.14 7.81
N LEU A 17 -6.33 6.41 7.04
CA LEU A 17 -6.29 4.96 7.15
C LEU A 17 -5.76 4.51 8.52
N LYS A 18 -4.78 5.23 9.06
CA LYS A 18 -4.24 4.90 10.38
C LYS A 18 -5.27 5.10 11.50
N VAL A 19 -6.10 6.12 11.36
CA VAL A 19 -7.04 6.51 12.41
C VAL A 19 -8.37 5.75 12.30
N LEU A 20 -8.87 5.59 11.06
CA LEU A 20 -10.20 5.03 10.83
C LEU A 20 -10.27 3.53 11.07
N ILE A 21 -9.16 2.84 10.91
CA ILE A 21 -9.12 1.39 11.05
C ILE A 21 -8.33 1.04 12.30
N ASP A 22 -8.94 0.25 13.17
CA ASP A 22 -8.24 -0.27 14.34
C ASP A 22 -7.42 -1.49 13.91
N TRP A 23 -6.27 -1.23 13.34
CA TRP A 23 -5.40 -2.27 12.79
C TRP A 23 -5.05 -3.32 13.82
N GLU A 24 -4.72 -2.88 15.03
CA GLU A 24 -4.31 -3.78 16.09
C GLU A 24 -5.42 -4.75 16.45
N GLN A 25 -6.64 -4.27 16.54
CA GLN A 25 -7.79 -5.12 16.85
C GLN A 25 -8.02 -6.13 15.75
N GLU A 26 -7.72 -5.78 14.50
CA GLU A 26 -7.87 -6.68 13.36
C GLU A 26 -6.67 -7.61 13.20
N GLY A 27 -5.70 -7.54 14.08
CA GLY A 27 -4.54 -8.42 14.02
C GLY A 27 -3.40 -7.92 13.15
N TYR A 28 -3.40 -6.62 12.82
CA TYR A 28 -2.39 -6.02 11.96
C TYR A 28 -1.59 -4.96 12.69
N MET A 29 -0.39 -4.72 12.20
CA MET A 29 0.38 -3.56 12.60
C MET A 29 0.88 -2.86 11.35
N ILE A 30 0.93 -1.54 11.40
CA ILE A 30 1.46 -0.76 10.28
C ILE A 30 2.98 -0.79 10.36
N ALA A 31 3.60 -1.53 9.44
CA ALA A 31 5.05 -1.67 9.42
C ALA A 31 5.73 -0.42 8.84
N GLY A 32 5.04 0.28 7.96
CA GLY A 32 5.58 1.48 7.37
C GLY A 32 4.61 2.13 6.42
N THR A 33 5.02 3.28 5.90
CA THR A 33 4.26 4.00 4.88
C THR A 33 5.21 4.43 3.78
N ALA A 34 4.67 4.60 2.58
CA ALA A 34 5.44 5.08 1.44
C ALA A 34 4.58 6.10 0.69
N SER A 35 5.21 7.11 0.12
CA SER A 35 4.49 8.17 -0.57
C SER A 35 4.40 7.93 -2.08
N ASN A 36 5.04 6.91 -2.58
CA ASN A 36 4.94 6.53 -3.99
C ASN A 36 5.39 5.09 -4.16
N GLY A 37 5.23 4.58 -5.39
CA GLY A 37 5.57 3.20 -5.68
C GLY A 37 7.04 2.89 -5.54
N LYS A 38 7.90 3.86 -5.84
CA LYS A 38 9.34 3.65 -5.72
C LYS A 38 9.76 3.47 -4.28
N GLU A 39 9.22 4.29 -3.37
CA GLU A 39 9.50 4.14 -1.95
C GLU A 39 9.00 2.80 -1.43
N ALA A 40 7.82 2.39 -1.88
CA ALA A 40 7.27 1.10 -1.51
C ALA A 40 8.16 -0.04 -2.01
N TYR A 41 8.61 0.05 -3.24
CA TYR A 41 9.49 -0.92 -3.83
C TYR A 41 10.78 -1.07 -3.00
N ASP A 42 11.39 0.07 -2.65
CA ASP A 42 12.61 0.07 -1.86
C ASP A 42 12.37 -0.49 -0.46
N PHE A 43 11.23 -0.18 0.13
CA PHE A 43 10.85 -0.72 1.44
C PHE A 43 10.75 -2.25 1.41
N LEU A 44 10.11 -2.78 0.37
CA LEU A 44 9.89 -4.22 0.25
C LEU A 44 11.18 -5.00 0.00
N LYS A 45 12.21 -4.34 -0.48
CA LYS A 45 13.52 -4.97 -0.60
C LYS A 45 14.19 -5.20 0.75
N LYS A 46 13.80 -4.42 1.74
CA LYS A 46 14.43 -4.45 3.06
C LYS A 46 13.59 -5.18 4.10
N GLU A 47 12.28 -5.10 3.95
CA GLU A 47 11.37 -5.69 4.94
C GLU A 47 10.22 -6.40 4.25
N SER A 48 9.79 -7.49 4.85
CA SER A 48 8.61 -8.20 4.36
C SER A 48 7.36 -7.71 5.06
N VAL A 49 6.25 -7.73 4.33
CA VAL A 49 4.94 -7.38 4.90
C VAL A 49 3.93 -8.42 4.43
N ASP A 50 2.77 -8.42 5.07
CA ASP A 50 1.72 -9.39 4.77
C ASP A 50 0.61 -8.79 3.91
N LEU A 51 0.47 -7.47 3.96
CA LEU A 51 -0.57 -6.75 3.22
C LEU A 51 -0.02 -5.42 2.74
N ILE A 52 -0.30 -5.09 1.49
CA ILE A 52 0.05 -3.81 0.91
C ILE A 52 -1.24 -3.14 0.46
N ILE A 53 -1.46 -1.92 0.93
CA ILE A 53 -2.60 -1.11 0.50
C ILE A 53 -2.03 0.10 -0.22
N ALA A 54 -2.30 0.20 -1.52
CA ALA A 54 -1.71 1.23 -2.37
C ALA A 54 -2.78 1.96 -3.17
N ASP A 55 -2.56 3.26 -3.37
CA ASP A 55 -3.37 4.04 -4.27
C ASP A 55 -3.07 3.63 -5.71
N ILE A 56 -4.09 3.67 -6.56
CA ILE A 56 -3.92 3.31 -7.97
C ILE A 56 -3.10 4.36 -8.71
N GLN A 57 -3.26 5.62 -8.35
CA GLN A 57 -2.57 6.72 -9.03
C GLN A 57 -1.56 7.39 -8.11
N MET A 58 -0.29 7.23 -8.45
CA MET A 58 0.80 7.84 -7.70
C MET A 58 1.85 8.34 -8.70
N PRO A 59 2.55 9.43 -8.37
CA PRO A 59 3.63 9.89 -9.23
C PRO A 59 4.76 8.86 -9.25
N VAL A 60 5.54 8.86 -10.30
CA VAL A 60 6.71 8.01 -10.52
C VAL A 60 6.33 6.57 -10.83
N MET A 61 5.54 5.94 -9.98
CA MET A 61 5.14 4.54 -10.16
C MET A 61 3.73 4.37 -9.61
N THR A 62 2.79 3.96 -10.46
CA THR A 62 1.41 3.75 -10.05
C THR A 62 1.28 2.50 -9.21
N GLY A 63 0.11 2.33 -8.56
CA GLY A 63 -0.17 1.12 -7.81
C GLY A 63 -0.11 -0.13 -8.68
N LEU A 64 -0.58 -0.03 -9.93
CA LEU A 64 -0.52 -1.15 -10.86
C LEU A 64 0.92 -1.46 -11.27
N ASP A 65 1.73 -0.43 -11.51
CA ASP A 65 3.14 -0.62 -11.84
C ASP A 65 3.88 -1.28 -10.67
N LEU A 66 3.56 -0.86 -9.46
CA LEU A 66 4.16 -1.45 -8.26
C LEU A 66 3.79 -2.92 -8.14
N GLN A 67 2.52 -3.24 -8.35
CA GLN A 67 2.04 -4.63 -8.27
C GLN A 67 2.76 -5.50 -9.29
N GLU A 68 2.93 -4.99 -10.51
CA GLU A 68 3.61 -5.72 -11.56
C GLU A 68 5.08 -5.95 -11.22
N ALA A 69 5.76 -4.93 -10.69
CA ALA A 69 7.15 -5.04 -10.29
C ALA A 69 7.33 -6.09 -9.19
N ILE A 70 6.44 -6.09 -8.21
CA ILE A 70 6.48 -7.05 -7.11
C ILE A 70 6.34 -8.47 -7.64
N ARG A 71 5.39 -8.67 -8.54
CA ARG A 71 5.15 -9.99 -9.13
C ARG A 71 6.32 -10.45 -9.98
N LYS A 72 6.82 -9.56 -10.83
CA LYS A 72 7.87 -9.89 -11.78
C LYS A 72 9.18 -10.25 -11.09
N GLU A 73 9.50 -9.54 -10.03
CA GLU A 73 10.74 -9.75 -9.29
C GLU A 73 10.57 -10.67 -8.09
N ASN A 74 9.35 -11.18 -7.88
CA ASN A 74 9.05 -12.04 -6.77
C ASN A 74 9.46 -11.39 -5.44
N LEU A 75 9.18 -10.10 -5.32
CA LEU A 75 9.68 -9.27 -4.23
C LEU A 75 8.93 -9.50 -2.93
N SER A 76 7.66 -9.86 -3.00
CA SER A 76 6.82 -10.00 -1.81
C SER A 76 5.70 -11.00 -2.09
N ASN A 77 5.30 -11.73 -1.05
CA ASN A 77 4.15 -12.62 -1.08
C ASN A 77 2.92 -11.97 -0.44
N ALA A 78 2.98 -10.68 -0.16
CA ALA A 78 1.89 -9.96 0.48
C ALA A 78 0.65 -9.91 -0.42
N TYR A 79 -0.51 -9.88 0.22
CA TYR A 79 -1.73 -9.53 -0.49
C TYR A 79 -1.66 -8.07 -0.90
N PHE A 80 -2.13 -7.78 -2.08
CA PHE A 80 -2.03 -6.43 -2.63
C PHE A 80 -3.45 -5.89 -2.86
N VAL A 81 -3.77 -4.79 -2.17
CA VAL A 81 -5.06 -4.12 -2.30
C VAL A 81 -4.83 -2.76 -2.94
N ILE A 82 -5.54 -2.48 -4.02
CA ILE A 82 -5.45 -1.19 -4.69
C ILE A 82 -6.70 -0.39 -4.34
N LEU A 83 -6.48 0.79 -3.79
CA LEU A 83 -7.57 1.69 -3.48
C LEU A 83 -7.93 2.46 -4.75
N SER A 84 -9.22 2.45 -5.08
CA SER A 84 -9.72 3.21 -6.21
C SER A 84 -9.66 4.70 -5.93
N GLY A 85 -9.38 5.49 -6.94
CA GLY A 85 -9.53 6.92 -6.83
C GLY A 85 -11.00 7.29 -6.67
N TYR A 86 -11.23 8.55 -6.34
CA TYR A 86 -12.58 9.03 -6.09
C TYR A 86 -13.52 8.77 -7.28
N ALA A 87 -13.03 9.00 -8.48
CA ALA A 87 -13.85 8.80 -9.67
C ALA A 87 -14.24 7.34 -9.87
N ASP A 88 -13.32 6.42 -9.60
CA ASP A 88 -13.59 5.00 -9.72
C ASP A 88 -14.61 4.56 -8.68
N PHE A 89 -14.54 5.13 -7.51
CA PHE A 89 -15.47 4.82 -6.44
C PHE A 89 -16.90 5.20 -6.81
N GLU A 90 -17.07 6.30 -7.52
CA GLU A 90 -18.39 6.73 -7.96
C GLU A 90 -19.04 5.77 -8.94
N TYR A 91 -18.25 5.04 -9.69
CA TYR A 91 -18.77 4.10 -10.68
C TYR A 91 -19.01 2.71 -10.12
N ALA A 92 -18.52 2.48 -8.93
CA ALA A 92 -18.73 1.20 -8.27
C ALA A 92 -20.12 1.11 -7.66
#